data_e9e3343af52917f72975ccc80577afe5
#
_entry.id   e9e3343af52917f72975ccc80577afe5
#
_cell.length_a   1.000
_cell.length_b   1.000
_cell.length_c   1.000
_cell.angle_alpha   90.00
_cell.angle_beta   90.00
_cell.angle_gamma   90.00
#
_symmetry.space_group_name_H-M   'P 1'
#
loop_
_entity.id
_entity.type
_entity.pdbx_description
1 polymer ?
#
loop_
_entity_poly.entity_id
_entity_poly.type
_entity_poly.pdbx_seq_one_letter_code
_entity_poly.pdbx_strand_id
1 'polypeptide(L)'
;MIARFLKDLGKNSLYFLVFGRFLARAQGARLLTKGETAELLSSRNTGLVLDGQDGRLSERESFQNVCVVARVGAGKTSRYIIPNVLDKAKRKVSLVVNDPKGEVFEATSGYMQAHGYKVIVVNPENLAESAAFNPLLEARSDIELEQIAEILVKAGSGGNAKDAFWDAGASRLVSVLLKLLRRAGQDDPAYFTLGNLYGLLQAFGSDGAPLDDFVITWAYDPLNSTDQTLWEEWKGAITGNQTAVQGFALTALTALRAFTNQNLVKLTSASSFELADIRREKTVLYFVIPAQHAEYYGFWTSVFFRSVFNMCMRQMPRAGELPIYILYDEFGHSTVPSFVSVANTIRGYRVSLSIVLQSLAQLSARYGREYAQSIQGGFTTYLCYSGSDQETARFFEAVAGKVIDIRKDKLEEVKEHRQEYNLLNADAVRRIADAQAVLVSANKNPAILETLPYFAHKRYAKIPARFGRAHVKGAAENTRTKRVSL
;
A
#
# COMPACT_ATOMS: atom_id res chain seq x y z
N MET A 1 5.55 30.35 -35.94
CA MET A 1 4.78 29.64 -34.92
C MET A 1 4.95 30.26 -33.53
N ILE A 2 6.15 30.54 -33.06
CA ILE A 2 6.49 31.16 -31.76
C ILE A 2 5.89 32.58 -31.60
N ALA A 3 5.88 33.40 -32.67
CA ALA A 3 5.32 34.77 -32.64
C ALA A 3 3.77 34.79 -32.47
N ARG A 4 3.04 33.74 -32.87
CA ARG A 4 1.59 33.60 -32.63
C ARG A 4 1.31 33.19 -31.19
N PHE A 5 2.15 32.35 -30.63
CA PHE A 5 2.05 31.90 -29.22
C PHE A 5 2.31 33.04 -28.22
N LEU A 6 3.27 33.90 -28.51
CA LEU A 6 3.57 35.10 -27.70
C LEU A 6 2.50 36.20 -27.83
N LYS A 7 1.78 36.26 -28.94
CA LYS A 7 0.68 37.19 -29.15
C LYS A 7 -0.59 36.76 -28.41
N ASP A 8 -0.80 35.45 -28.25
CA ASP A 8 -1.91 34.88 -27.43
C ASP A 8 -1.60 34.97 -25.93
N LEU A 9 -0.35 34.85 -25.50
CA LEU A 9 0.09 35.12 -24.12
C LEU A 9 -0.08 36.62 -23.77
N GLY A 10 0.20 37.54 -24.69
CA GLY A 10 -0.02 39.00 -24.49
C GLY A 10 -1.52 39.36 -24.39
N LYS A 11 -2.38 38.70 -25.16
CA LYS A 11 -3.83 38.89 -25.09
C LYS A 11 -4.41 38.31 -23.80
N ASN A 12 -3.93 37.15 -23.34
CA ASN A 12 -4.33 36.56 -22.06
C ASN A 12 -3.84 37.39 -20.86
N SER A 13 -2.68 38.06 -20.95
CA SER A 13 -2.19 38.96 -19.91
C SER A 13 -3.03 40.26 -19.87
N LEU A 14 -3.45 40.77 -21.04
CA LEU A 14 -4.32 41.94 -21.12
C LEU A 14 -5.76 41.60 -20.68
N TYR A 15 -6.24 40.42 -21.03
CA TYR A 15 -7.46 39.83 -20.46
C TYR A 15 -7.37 39.73 -18.93
N PHE A 16 -6.24 39.27 -18.39
CA PHE A 16 -6.01 39.16 -16.94
C PHE A 16 -5.97 40.55 -16.26
N LEU A 17 -5.41 41.58 -16.90
CA LEU A 17 -5.36 42.94 -16.36
C LEU A 17 -6.71 43.68 -16.45
N VAL A 18 -7.48 43.48 -17.51
CA VAL A 18 -8.78 44.10 -17.69
C VAL A 18 -9.90 43.35 -16.96
N PHE A 19 -9.84 42.01 -16.93
CA PHE A 19 -10.78 41.15 -16.23
C PHE A 19 -10.37 40.86 -14.78
N GLY A 20 -9.12 41.08 -14.38
CA GLY A 20 -8.65 40.92 -12.99
C GLY A 20 -9.42 41.85 -12.01
N ARG A 21 -9.90 43.00 -12.46
CA ARG A 21 -10.83 43.84 -11.68
C ARG A 21 -12.26 43.29 -11.64
N PHE A 22 -12.67 42.48 -12.61
CA PHE A 22 -13.96 41.79 -12.63
C PHE A 22 -13.93 40.45 -11.88
N LEU A 23 -12.79 39.75 -11.88
CA LEU A 23 -12.58 38.49 -11.13
C LEU A 23 -12.53 38.68 -9.59
N ALA A 24 -12.39 39.93 -9.10
CA ALA A 24 -12.53 40.26 -7.68
C ALA A 24 -13.96 39.97 -7.09
N ARG A 25 -14.90 39.49 -7.89
CA ARG A 25 -16.26 39.08 -7.50
C ARG A 25 -16.57 37.61 -7.81
N ALA A 26 -15.67 36.85 -8.41
CA ALA A 26 -15.88 35.40 -8.56
C ALA A 26 -15.80 34.75 -7.17
N GLN A 27 -16.95 34.30 -6.67
CA GLN A 27 -17.04 33.47 -5.47
C GLN A 27 -16.88 32.00 -5.88
N GLY A 28 -16.28 31.19 -5.03
CA GLY A 28 -16.13 29.74 -5.27
C GLY A 28 -14.68 29.27 -5.42
N ALA A 29 -14.53 28.11 -6.02
CA ALA A 29 -13.23 27.48 -6.20
C ALA A 29 -12.36 28.24 -7.21
N ARG A 30 -11.06 28.26 -6.98
CA ARG A 30 -10.05 28.78 -7.87
C ARG A 30 -8.78 27.91 -7.84
N LEU A 31 -7.91 28.03 -8.80
CA LEU A 31 -6.59 27.40 -8.67
C LEU A 31 -5.72 28.14 -7.64
N LEU A 32 -4.89 27.41 -6.93
CA LEU A 32 -3.85 28.00 -6.09
C LEU A 32 -2.92 28.86 -6.96
N THR A 33 -2.57 30.03 -6.46
CA THR A 33 -1.51 30.86 -7.05
C THR A 33 -0.15 30.17 -6.87
N LYS A 34 0.86 30.61 -7.65
CA LYS A 34 2.23 30.10 -7.50
C LYS A 34 2.77 30.30 -6.09
N GLY A 35 2.44 31.42 -5.42
CA GLY A 35 2.83 31.67 -4.04
C GLY A 35 2.20 30.70 -3.05
N GLU A 36 0.89 30.48 -3.14
CA GLU A 36 0.14 29.54 -2.29
C GLU A 36 0.61 28.08 -2.55
N THR A 37 0.88 27.73 -3.80
CA THR A 37 1.45 26.43 -4.14
C THR A 37 2.84 26.26 -3.53
N ALA A 38 3.69 27.27 -3.56
CA ALA A 38 5.02 27.24 -2.94
C ALA A 38 4.97 27.22 -1.41
N GLU A 39 3.91 27.77 -0.79
CA GLU A 39 3.66 27.65 0.64
C GLU A 39 3.26 26.21 1.02
N LEU A 40 2.33 25.62 0.26
CA LEU A 40 1.90 24.23 0.44
C LEU A 40 3.06 23.25 0.18
N LEU A 41 3.79 23.45 -0.91
CA LEU A 41 4.87 22.57 -1.37
C LEU A 41 6.24 23.29 -1.21
N SER A 42 6.66 23.47 0.03
CA SER A 42 7.92 24.17 0.30
C SER A 42 9.13 23.25 0.19
N SER A 43 10.22 23.73 -0.39
CA SER A 43 11.52 23.02 -0.39
C SER A 43 12.11 22.84 1.03
N ARG A 44 11.65 23.61 2.01
CA ARG A 44 12.04 23.51 3.42
C ARG A 44 11.30 22.40 4.16
N ASN A 45 10.17 21.96 3.66
CA ASN A 45 9.37 20.88 4.21
C ASN A 45 10.12 19.54 4.15
N THR A 46 9.71 18.57 4.97
CA THR A 46 10.37 17.27 5.13
C THR A 46 9.52 16.10 4.67
N GLY A 47 8.27 16.34 4.30
CA GLY A 47 7.32 15.34 3.86
C GLY A 47 7.53 14.84 2.44
N LEU A 48 6.47 14.36 1.80
CA LEU A 48 6.52 13.77 0.46
C LEU A 48 6.74 14.82 -0.63
N VAL A 49 7.55 14.45 -1.61
CA VAL A 49 7.77 15.21 -2.85
C VAL A 49 6.61 14.92 -3.81
N LEU A 50 5.90 15.94 -4.29
CA LEU A 50 4.76 15.77 -5.18
C LEU A 50 5.06 16.16 -6.65
N ASP A 51 6.04 17.03 -6.87
CA ASP A 51 6.41 17.52 -8.20
C ASP A 51 7.60 16.76 -8.83
N GLY A 52 8.14 15.77 -8.12
CA GLY A 52 9.34 15.05 -8.53
C GLY A 52 10.63 15.86 -8.41
N GLN A 53 10.57 17.08 -7.85
CA GLN A 53 11.69 18.02 -7.72
C GLN A 53 11.98 18.33 -6.25
N ASP A 54 11.57 19.51 -5.79
CA ASP A 54 11.83 20.03 -4.46
C ASP A 54 10.53 20.49 -3.73
N GLY A 55 9.39 20.39 -4.39
CA GLY A 55 8.08 20.72 -3.82
C GLY A 55 7.60 19.62 -2.86
N ARG A 56 7.77 19.85 -1.55
CA ARG A 56 7.43 18.87 -0.50
C ARG A 56 6.23 19.33 0.32
N LEU A 57 5.33 18.40 0.61
CA LEU A 57 4.36 18.55 1.69
C LEU A 57 5.10 18.69 3.03
N SER A 58 4.43 19.28 4.01
CA SER A 58 4.87 19.14 5.40
C SER A 58 4.81 17.67 5.85
N GLU A 59 5.56 17.30 6.88
CA GLU A 59 5.50 15.96 7.47
C GLU A 59 4.07 15.65 7.94
N ARG A 60 3.40 16.61 8.57
CA ARG A 60 2.03 16.49 9.04
C ARG A 60 1.04 16.18 7.91
N GLU A 61 1.14 16.89 6.79
CA GLU A 61 0.26 16.66 5.64
C GLU A 61 0.56 15.32 4.97
N SER A 62 1.84 14.91 4.94
CA SER A 62 2.23 13.60 4.40
C SER A 62 1.66 12.44 5.19
N PHE A 63 1.51 12.57 6.52
CA PHE A 63 0.86 11.55 7.35
C PHE A 63 -0.67 11.48 7.16
N GLN A 64 -1.27 12.44 6.47
CA GLN A 64 -2.69 12.38 6.12
C GLN A 64 -2.96 11.59 4.85
N ASN A 65 -2.03 10.76 4.43
CA ASN A 65 -2.03 9.86 3.30
C ASN A 65 -2.17 10.56 1.93
N VAL A 66 -1.55 9.95 0.93
CA VAL A 66 -1.53 10.46 -0.46
C VAL A 66 -2.00 9.38 -1.42
N CYS A 67 -2.97 9.70 -2.26
CA CYS A 67 -3.42 8.86 -3.36
C CYS A 67 -2.93 9.45 -4.69
N VAL A 68 -2.13 8.68 -5.42
CA VAL A 68 -1.62 9.05 -6.74
C VAL A 68 -2.35 8.24 -7.81
N VAL A 69 -2.92 8.92 -8.78
CA VAL A 69 -3.59 8.27 -9.91
C VAL A 69 -2.88 8.61 -11.20
N ALA A 70 -2.42 7.59 -11.92
CA ALA A 70 -1.65 7.78 -13.14
C ALA A 70 -1.80 6.57 -14.06
N ARG A 71 -2.21 6.79 -15.30
CA ARG A 71 -2.27 5.73 -16.32
C ARG A 71 -0.92 5.04 -16.51
N VAL A 72 -0.94 3.88 -17.15
CA VAL A 72 0.30 3.22 -17.57
C VAL A 72 1.11 4.14 -18.47
N GLY A 73 2.41 4.26 -18.22
CA GLY A 73 3.31 5.12 -19.00
C GLY A 73 3.31 6.61 -18.60
N ALA A 74 2.46 7.06 -17.68
CA ALA A 74 2.47 8.47 -17.21
C ALA A 74 3.67 8.81 -16.31
N GLY A 75 4.54 7.83 -15.99
CA GLY A 75 5.77 8.05 -15.23
C GLY A 75 5.58 8.13 -13.72
N LYS A 76 4.53 7.49 -13.15
CA LYS A 76 4.28 7.45 -11.71
C LYS A 76 5.51 7.04 -10.88
N THR A 77 6.20 5.98 -11.29
CA THR A 77 7.39 5.50 -10.57
C THR A 77 8.53 6.51 -10.68
N SER A 78 8.80 7.04 -11.89
CA SER A 78 9.91 7.96 -12.14
C SER A 78 9.67 9.39 -11.63
N ARG A 79 8.41 9.84 -11.50
CA ARG A 79 8.05 11.20 -11.08
C ARG A 79 7.65 11.28 -9.61
N TYR A 80 7.20 10.17 -9.01
CA TYR A 80 6.73 10.16 -7.64
C TYR A 80 7.49 9.19 -6.74
N ILE A 81 7.53 7.88 -7.05
CA ILE A 81 8.11 6.87 -6.14
C ILE A 81 9.63 7.09 -5.98
N ILE A 82 10.40 7.03 -7.07
CA ILE A 82 11.87 7.16 -7.03
C ILE A 82 12.31 8.50 -6.43
N PRO A 83 11.74 9.68 -6.82
CA PRO A 83 12.08 10.94 -6.17
C PRO A 83 11.86 10.94 -4.66
N ASN A 84 10.77 10.33 -4.18
CA ASN A 84 10.48 10.22 -2.76
C ASN A 84 11.51 9.35 -2.03
N VAL A 85 11.90 8.20 -2.58
CA VAL A 85 12.94 7.36 -1.96
C VAL A 85 14.27 8.12 -1.91
N LEU A 86 14.71 8.74 -3.01
CA LEU A 86 15.97 9.49 -3.08
C LEU A 86 15.99 10.71 -2.15
N ASP A 87 14.87 11.41 -2.01
CA ASP A 87 14.75 12.55 -1.10
C ASP A 87 14.93 12.14 0.37
N LYS A 88 14.39 10.99 0.75
CA LYS A 88 14.44 10.49 2.13
C LYS A 88 15.82 9.97 2.55
N ALA A 89 16.76 9.74 1.63
CA ALA A 89 18.08 9.22 1.94
C ALA A 89 18.82 10.03 3.02
N LYS A 90 18.63 11.36 3.03
CA LYS A 90 19.26 12.26 4.01
C LYS A 90 18.38 12.55 5.25
N ARG A 91 17.28 11.85 5.42
CA ARG A 91 16.34 12.05 6.51
C ARG A 91 16.45 10.92 7.56
N LYS A 92 15.96 11.19 8.77
CA LYS A 92 15.81 10.18 9.83
C LYS A 92 14.40 9.56 9.73
N VAL A 93 14.20 8.71 8.76
CA VAL A 93 12.92 8.02 8.46
C VAL A 93 13.21 6.62 7.98
N SER A 94 12.21 5.76 7.94
CA SER A 94 12.28 4.48 7.27
C SER A 94 11.24 4.39 6.13
N LEU A 95 11.49 3.53 5.17
CA LEU A 95 10.64 3.34 4.00
C LEU A 95 10.27 1.87 3.82
N VAL A 96 9.03 1.64 3.38
CA VAL A 96 8.57 0.36 2.84
C VAL A 96 8.04 0.63 1.44
N VAL A 97 8.59 -0.02 0.44
CA VAL A 97 8.30 0.23 -0.96
C VAL A 97 7.78 -1.03 -1.63
N ASN A 98 6.58 -1.00 -2.16
CA ASN A 98 6.13 -2.01 -3.12
C ASN A 98 6.71 -1.67 -4.48
N ASP A 99 7.55 -2.55 -5.05
CA ASP A 99 8.29 -2.33 -6.29
C ASP A 99 8.05 -3.47 -7.29
N PRO A 100 6.92 -3.45 -8.01
CA PRO A 100 6.52 -4.57 -8.88
C PRO A 100 7.48 -4.88 -10.03
N LYS A 101 8.41 -3.97 -10.32
CA LYS A 101 9.36 -4.13 -11.43
C LYS A 101 10.81 -4.23 -10.98
N GLY A 102 11.09 -4.00 -9.70
CA GLY A 102 12.46 -3.89 -9.18
C GLY A 102 13.16 -2.58 -9.59
N GLU A 103 12.50 -1.70 -10.36
CA GLU A 103 13.12 -0.48 -10.88
C GLU A 103 13.45 0.55 -9.79
N VAL A 104 12.66 0.57 -8.71
CA VAL A 104 12.92 1.44 -7.57
C VAL A 104 14.14 0.95 -6.80
N PHE A 105 14.23 -0.36 -6.55
CA PHE A 105 15.40 -0.98 -5.94
C PHE A 105 16.66 -0.72 -6.75
N GLU A 106 16.64 -0.97 -8.05
CA GLU A 106 17.77 -0.75 -8.95
C GLU A 106 18.25 0.72 -8.94
N ALA A 107 17.32 1.67 -8.96
CA ALA A 107 17.64 3.09 -9.07
C ALA A 107 18.07 3.73 -7.73
N THR A 108 17.71 3.15 -6.57
CA THR A 108 17.81 3.89 -5.31
C THR A 108 18.58 3.17 -4.21
N SER A 109 18.67 1.84 -4.23
CA SER A 109 19.17 1.06 -3.09
C SER A 109 20.62 1.35 -2.73
N GLY A 110 21.52 1.48 -3.70
CA GLY A 110 22.93 1.81 -3.45
C GLY A 110 23.09 3.21 -2.84
N TYR A 111 22.26 4.17 -3.26
CA TYR A 111 22.26 5.50 -2.66
C TYR A 111 21.74 5.50 -1.23
N MET A 112 20.67 4.73 -0.96
CA MET A 112 20.15 4.56 0.40
C MET A 112 21.19 3.91 1.33
N GLN A 113 21.86 2.84 0.85
CA GLN A 113 22.93 2.17 1.60
C GLN A 113 24.09 3.12 1.91
N ALA A 114 24.53 3.93 0.94
CA ALA A 114 25.59 4.94 1.13
C ALA A 114 25.22 6.04 2.13
N HIS A 115 23.93 6.22 2.42
CA HIS A 115 23.43 7.16 3.44
C HIS A 115 23.06 6.49 4.76
N GLY A 116 23.56 5.25 5.00
CA GLY A 116 23.42 4.54 6.26
C GLY A 116 22.05 3.91 6.49
N TYR A 117 21.32 3.56 5.41
CA TYR A 117 20.13 2.76 5.51
C TYR A 117 20.46 1.26 5.49
N LYS A 118 19.83 0.50 6.35
CA LYS A 118 19.72 -0.95 6.20
C LYS A 118 18.81 -1.23 5.01
N VAL A 119 19.34 -1.89 3.99
CA VAL A 119 18.58 -2.25 2.78
C VAL A 119 18.10 -3.67 2.93
N ILE A 120 16.78 -3.85 2.89
CA ILE A 120 16.12 -5.16 2.97
C ILE A 120 15.35 -5.35 1.66
N VAL A 121 15.49 -6.53 1.06
CA VAL A 121 14.73 -6.94 -0.13
C VAL A 121 13.93 -8.20 0.21
N VAL A 122 12.65 -8.21 -0.11
CA VAL A 122 11.79 -9.41 -0.04
C VAL A 122 11.35 -9.74 -1.46
N ASN A 123 11.89 -10.81 -2.02
CA ASN A 123 11.64 -11.23 -3.40
C ASN A 123 11.55 -12.76 -3.49
N PRO A 124 10.36 -13.33 -3.72
CA PRO A 124 10.18 -14.78 -3.81
C PRO A 124 10.81 -15.41 -5.06
N GLU A 125 11.20 -14.62 -6.05
CA GLU A 125 11.81 -15.13 -7.29
C GLU A 125 13.35 -15.07 -7.28
N ASN A 126 13.93 -14.32 -6.33
CA ASN A 126 15.39 -14.24 -6.17
C ASN A 126 15.76 -14.43 -4.70
N LEU A 127 15.77 -15.68 -4.24
CA LEU A 127 16.07 -16.00 -2.85
C LEU A 127 17.51 -15.67 -2.46
N ALA A 128 18.44 -15.65 -3.41
CA ALA A 128 19.85 -15.35 -3.17
C ALA A 128 20.05 -13.89 -2.69
N GLU A 129 19.16 -12.99 -3.04
CA GLU A 129 19.17 -11.59 -2.60
C GLU A 129 18.03 -11.26 -1.63
N SER A 130 17.11 -12.22 -1.37
CA SER A 130 15.94 -11.99 -0.55
C SER A 130 16.18 -12.24 0.93
N ALA A 131 15.70 -11.34 1.76
CA ALA A 131 15.48 -11.60 3.17
C ALA A 131 14.38 -12.64 3.34
N ALA A 132 14.47 -13.47 4.38
CA ALA A 132 13.40 -14.36 4.80
C ALA A 132 12.43 -13.62 5.72
N PHE A 133 11.14 -13.91 5.58
CA PHE A 133 10.10 -13.32 6.41
C PHE A 133 8.97 -14.32 6.68
N ASN A 134 8.84 -14.75 7.91
CA ASN A 134 7.75 -15.58 8.39
C ASN A 134 6.70 -14.71 9.11
N PRO A 135 5.52 -14.48 8.51
CA PRO A 135 4.49 -13.61 9.10
C PRO A 135 3.90 -14.18 10.40
N LEU A 136 4.03 -15.49 10.66
CA LEU A 136 3.53 -16.11 11.89
C LEU A 136 4.30 -15.66 13.12
N LEU A 137 5.60 -15.34 12.96
CA LEU A 137 6.45 -14.84 14.05
C LEU A 137 6.08 -13.42 14.50
N GLU A 138 5.26 -12.72 13.72
CA GLU A 138 4.71 -11.42 14.12
C GLU A 138 3.56 -11.52 15.11
N ALA A 139 2.90 -12.71 15.23
CA ALA A 139 1.80 -12.94 16.16
C ALA A 139 2.31 -13.13 17.59
N ARG A 140 1.81 -12.32 18.53
CA ARG A 140 2.18 -12.36 19.95
C ARG A 140 1.11 -13.01 20.84
N SER A 141 -0.08 -13.28 20.29
CA SER A 141 -1.21 -13.87 21.01
C SER A 141 -2.02 -14.77 20.09
N ASP A 142 -2.93 -15.57 20.68
CA ASP A 142 -3.87 -16.39 19.93
C ASP A 142 -4.82 -15.53 19.10
N ILE A 143 -5.25 -14.39 19.62
CA ILE A 143 -6.09 -13.44 18.89
C ILE A 143 -5.39 -12.98 17.59
N GLU A 144 -4.08 -12.69 17.66
CA GLU A 144 -3.32 -12.30 16.46
C GLU A 144 -3.17 -13.46 15.47
N LEU A 145 -3.06 -14.71 15.95
CA LEU A 145 -3.07 -15.90 15.06
C LEU A 145 -4.43 -16.11 14.38
N GLU A 146 -5.54 -15.90 15.11
CA GLU A 146 -6.88 -15.94 14.52
C GLU A 146 -7.05 -14.88 13.43
N GLN A 147 -6.55 -13.66 13.68
CA GLN A 147 -6.53 -12.60 12.67
C GLN A 147 -5.67 -12.99 11.46
N ILE A 148 -4.51 -13.61 11.67
CA ILE A 148 -3.67 -14.11 10.58
C ILE A 148 -4.41 -15.20 9.80
N ALA A 149 -5.06 -16.15 10.45
CA ALA A 149 -5.86 -17.19 9.79
C ALA A 149 -6.93 -16.58 8.88
N GLU A 150 -7.66 -15.59 9.39
CA GLU A 150 -8.68 -14.88 8.62
C GLU A 150 -8.06 -14.15 7.40
N ILE A 151 -6.91 -13.49 7.59
CA ILE A 151 -6.18 -12.81 6.50
C ILE A 151 -5.73 -13.81 5.43
N LEU A 152 -5.16 -14.94 5.85
CA LEU A 152 -4.68 -15.99 4.95
C LEU A 152 -5.81 -16.51 4.05
N VAL A 153 -6.96 -16.84 4.65
CA VAL A 153 -8.11 -17.37 3.92
C VAL A 153 -8.69 -16.29 2.99
N LYS A 154 -8.98 -15.09 3.51
CA LYS A 154 -9.58 -14.00 2.70
C LYS A 154 -8.67 -13.51 1.57
N ALA A 155 -7.36 -13.46 1.79
CA ALA A 155 -6.41 -13.08 0.74
C ALA A 155 -6.37 -14.12 -0.38
N GLY A 156 -6.54 -15.40 -0.06
CA GLY A 156 -6.50 -16.49 -1.03
C GLY A 156 -7.83 -16.76 -1.74
N SER A 157 -8.97 -16.52 -1.06
CA SER A 157 -10.32 -16.71 -1.63
C SER A 157 -10.80 -15.53 -2.47
N GLY A 158 -10.11 -14.38 -2.41
CA GLY A 158 -10.52 -13.15 -3.08
C GLY A 158 -11.63 -12.38 -2.39
N GLY A 159 -12.08 -12.83 -1.20
CA GLY A 159 -12.98 -12.07 -0.32
C GLY A 159 -14.42 -11.87 -0.82
N ASN A 160 -14.94 -12.78 -1.66
CA ASN A 160 -16.30 -12.70 -2.15
C ASN A 160 -17.33 -12.95 -1.05
N ALA A 161 -18.32 -12.06 -0.91
CA ALA A 161 -19.38 -12.18 0.10
C ALA A 161 -20.21 -13.48 -0.01
N LYS A 162 -20.24 -14.12 -1.18
CA LYS A 162 -20.93 -15.41 -1.41
C LYS A 162 -20.29 -16.58 -0.70
N ASP A 163 -19.02 -16.47 -0.33
CA ASP A 163 -18.23 -17.56 0.26
C ASP A 163 -18.00 -17.39 1.77
N ALA A 164 -18.70 -16.43 2.40
CA ALA A 164 -18.48 -16.06 3.80
C ALA A 164 -18.59 -17.25 4.81
N PHE A 165 -19.49 -18.20 4.55
CA PHE A 165 -19.63 -19.40 5.37
C PHE A 165 -18.39 -20.30 5.24
N TRP A 166 -17.92 -20.53 4.02
CA TRP A 166 -16.75 -21.37 3.74
C TRP A 166 -15.47 -20.71 4.27
N ASP A 167 -15.34 -19.40 4.07
CA ASP A 167 -14.19 -18.62 4.59
C ASP A 167 -14.14 -18.65 6.13
N ALA A 168 -15.30 -18.55 6.80
CA ALA A 168 -15.36 -18.60 8.27
C ALA A 168 -14.95 -19.98 8.80
N GLY A 169 -15.46 -21.06 8.21
CA GLY A 169 -15.10 -22.42 8.58
C GLY A 169 -13.62 -22.73 8.30
N ALA A 170 -13.12 -22.33 7.13
CA ALA A 170 -11.71 -22.47 6.77
C ALA A 170 -10.80 -21.67 7.71
N SER A 171 -11.17 -20.42 8.06
CA SER A 171 -10.40 -19.59 8.99
C SER A 171 -10.32 -20.20 10.38
N ARG A 172 -11.43 -20.81 10.86
CA ARG A 172 -11.44 -21.50 12.14
C ARG A 172 -10.49 -22.70 12.13
N LEU A 173 -10.54 -23.54 11.08
CA LEU A 173 -9.65 -24.69 10.92
C LEU A 173 -8.18 -24.24 10.87
N VAL A 174 -7.87 -23.24 10.05
CA VAL A 174 -6.51 -22.66 9.92
C VAL A 174 -6.03 -22.11 11.27
N SER A 175 -6.89 -21.42 12.01
CA SER A 175 -6.55 -20.86 13.33
C SER A 175 -6.09 -21.95 14.31
N VAL A 176 -6.84 -23.03 14.44
CA VAL A 176 -6.49 -24.13 15.34
C VAL A 176 -5.17 -24.79 14.93
N LEU A 177 -4.98 -25.05 13.63
CA LEU A 177 -3.73 -25.61 13.11
C LEU A 177 -2.53 -24.67 13.36
N LEU A 178 -2.72 -23.35 13.26
CA LEU A 178 -1.67 -22.37 13.59
C LEU A 178 -1.32 -22.38 15.08
N LYS A 179 -2.29 -22.50 15.97
CA LYS A 179 -2.07 -22.62 17.42
C LYS A 179 -1.31 -23.89 17.76
N LEU A 180 -1.67 -25.03 17.13
CA LEU A 180 -0.94 -26.30 17.27
C LEU A 180 0.52 -26.17 16.77
N LEU A 181 0.71 -25.61 15.58
CA LEU A 181 2.04 -25.37 15.03
C LEU A 181 2.87 -24.42 15.89
N ARG A 182 2.26 -23.43 16.56
CA ARG A 182 2.96 -22.54 17.49
C ARG A 182 3.48 -23.31 18.71
N ARG A 183 2.69 -24.26 19.24
CA ARG A 183 3.14 -25.15 20.32
C ARG A 183 4.29 -26.06 19.84
N ALA A 184 4.15 -26.70 18.68
CA ALA A 184 5.23 -27.48 18.08
C ALA A 184 6.50 -26.63 17.82
N GLY A 185 6.32 -25.35 17.49
CA GLY A 185 7.39 -24.38 17.29
C GLY A 185 8.16 -24.01 18.57
N GLN A 186 7.69 -24.35 19.76
CA GLN A 186 8.43 -24.21 21.01
C GLN A 186 9.55 -25.26 21.12
N ASP A 187 9.32 -26.45 20.57
CA ASP A 187 10.35 -27.50 20.51
C ASP A 187 11.35 -27.24 19.38
N ASP A 188 10.85 -26.91 18.20
CA ASP A 188 11.68 -26.53 17.05
C ASP A 188 11.01 -25.41 16.26
N PRO A 189 11.59 -24.19 16.26
CA PRO A 189 11.02 -23.05 15.53
C PRO A 189 10.77 -23.31 14.05
N ALA A 190 11.46 -24.29 13.44
CA ALA A 190 11.26 -24.69 12.05
C ALA A 190 9.89 -25.35 11.78
N TYR A 191 9.16 -25.73 12.82
CA TYR A 191 7.80 -26.25 12.68
C TYR A 191 6.75 -25.14 12.49
N PHE A 192 6.97 -23.97 13.07
CA PHE A 192 5.99 -22.88 13.02
C PHE A 192 6.09 -22.10 11.71
N THR A 193 5.61 -22.68 10.62
CA THR A 193 5.71 -22.12 9.27
C THR A 193 4.42 -22.31 8.46
N LEU A 194 4.20 -21.41 7.48
CA LEU A 194 3.10 -21.55 6.54
C LEU A 194 3.23 -22.79 5.63
N GLY A 195 4.45 -23.23 5.36
CA GLY A 195 4.70 -24.48 4.63
C GLY A 195 4.19 -25.71 5.39
N ASN A 196 4.37 -25.74 6.71
CA ASN A 196 3.83 -26.81 7.55
C ASN A 196 2.31 -26.71 7.69
N LEU A 197 1.74 -25.52 7.83
CA LEU A 197 0.29 -25.34 7.78
C LEU A 197 -0.32 -25.92 6.49
N TYR A 198 0.30 -25.61 5.34
CA TYR A 198 -0.14 -26.17 4.07
C TYR A 198 0.00 -27.69 4.03
N GLY A 199 1.10 -28.25 4.56
CA GLY A 199 1.31 -29.70 4.69
C GLY A 199 0.26 -30.41 5.53
N LEU A 200 -0.11 -29.82 6.69
CA LEU A 200 -1.20 -30.34 7.54
C LEU A 200 -2.53 -30.34 6.80
N LEU A 201 -2.86 -29.24 6.11
CA LEU A 201 -4.08 -29.17 5.31
C LEU A 201 -4.12 -30.19 4.18
N GLN A 202 -2.99 -30.48 3.53
CA GLN A 202 -2.88 -31.54 2.51
C GLN A 202 -3.12 -32.94 3.11
N ALA A 203 -2.67 -33.17 4.33
CA ALA A 203 -2.83 -34.42 5.04
C ALA A 203 -4.17 -34.58 5.76
N PHE A 204 -5.04 -33.56 5.74
CA PHE A 204 -6.27 -33.49 6.53
C PHE A 204 -7.24 -34.66 6.27
N GLY A 205 -7.26 -35.19 5.05
CA GLY A 205 -8.21 -36.25 4.67
C GLY A 205 -9.65 -35.76 4.62
N SER A 206 -10.57 -36.62 5.03
CA SER A 206 -12.01 -36.33 4.99
C SER A 206 -12.57 -35.68 6.26
N ASP A 207 -11.93 -35.89 7.39
CA ASP A 207 -12.46 -35.58 8.74
C ASP A 207 -11.38 -35.16 9.74
N GLY A 208 -10.15 -35.03 9.30
CA GLY A 208 -9.01 -34.66 10.14
C GLY A 208 -8.32 -35.85 10.85
N ALA A 209 -8.87 -37.06 10.77
CA ALA A 209 -8.30 -38.23 11.44
C ALA A 209 -6.81 -38.49 11.14
N PRO A 210 -6.29 -38.25 9.92
CA PRO A 210 -4.86 -38.36 9.66
C PRO A 210 -3.97 -37.44 10.48
N LEU A 211 -4.52 -36.43 11.15
CA LEU A 211 -3.81 -35.48 12.00
C LEU A 211 -3.91 -35.82 13.49
N ASP A 212 -4.62 -36.88 13.88
CA ASP A 212 -4.91 -37.18 15.29
C ASP A 212 -3.66 -37.27 16.16
N ASP A 213 -2.62 -37.99 15.71
CA ASP A 213 -1.36 -38.11 16.46
C ASP A 213 -0.66 -36.75 16.64
N PHE A 214 -0.63 -35.92 15.61
CA PHE A 214 -0.10 -34.55 15.69
C PHE A 214 -0.93 -33.69 16.65
N VAL A 215 -2.26 -33.77 16.55
CA VAL A 215 -3.15 -32.99 17.41
C VAL A 215 -3.04 -33.45 18.87
N ILE A 216 -3.07 -34.74 19.15
CA ILE A 216 -2.93 -35.27 20.51
C ILE A 216 -1.59 -34.83 21.12
N THR A 217 -0.51 -34.87 20.34
CA THR A 217 0.83 -34.45 20.81
C THR A 217 0.85 -32.97 21.22
N TRP A 218 0.20 -32.08 20.47
CA TRP A 218 0.35 -30.61 20.62
C TRP A 218 -0.89 -29.90 21.16
N ALA A 219 -2.02 -30.60 21.35
CA ALA A 219 -3.24 -29.98 21.86
C ALA A 219 -3.17 -29.64 23.36
N TYR A 220 -2.33 -30.34 24.11
CA TYR A 220 -2.15 -30.12 25.53
C TYR A 220 -0.93 -29.24 25.80
N ASP A 221 -1.06 -28.29 26.75
CA ASP A 221 0.08 -27.49 27.20
C ASP A 221 1.02 -28.37 28.05
N PRO A 222 2.30 -28.53 27.71
CA PRO A 222 3.27 -29.28 28.53
C PRO A 222 3.41 -28.74 29.95
N LEU A 223 3.18 -27.43 30.14
CA LEU A 223 3.26 -26.74 31.45
C LEU A 223 1.94 -26.78 32.22
N ASN A 224 0.82 -27.03 31.54
CA ASN A 224 -0.52 -27.12 32.13
C ASN A 224 -1.34 -28.23 31.44
N SER A 225 -1.07 -29.47 31.82
CA SER A 225 -1.72 -30.67 31.26
C SER A 225 -3.24 -30.72 31.44
N THR A 226 -3.80 -29.86 32.28
CA THR A 226 -5.27 -29.76 32.48
C THR A 226 -5.94 -28.81 31.49
N ASP A 227 -5.17 -27.99 30.73
CA ASP A 227 -5.70 -27.12 29.70
C ASP A 227 -6.06 -27.92 28.44
N GLN A 228 -7.35 -28.12 28.23
CA GLN A 228 -7.91 -28.81 27.06
C GLN A 228 -8.50 -27.88 26.02
N THR A 229 -8.32 -26.56 26.18
CA THR A 229 -8.96 -25.55 25.33
C THR A 229 -8.67 -25.78 23.84
N LEU A 230 -7.40 -26.05 23.48
CA LEU A 230 -7.03 -26.25 22.09
C LEU A 230 -7.53 -27.56 21.50
N TRP A 231 -7.63 -28.61 22.34
CA TRP A 231 -8.27 -29.87 21.97
C TRP A 231 -9.78 -29.68 21.70
N GLU A 232 -10.46 -28.91 22.54
CA GLU A 232 -11.87 -28.58 22.35
C GLU A 232 -12.10 -27.72 21.10
N GLU A 233 -11.20 -26.75 20.84
CA GLU A 233 -11.22 -25.97 19.60
C GLU A 233 -11.06 -26.84 18.36
N TRP A 234 -10.13 -27.81 18.40
CA TRP A 234 -9.93 -28.78 17.32
C TRP A 234 -11.21 -29.59 17.08
N LYS A 235 -11.71 -30.25 18.14
CA LYS A 235 -12.97 -30.99 18.05
C LYS A 235 -14.10 -30.14 17.48
N GLY A 236 -14.24 -28.92 17.96
CA GLY A 236 -15.26 -28.02 17.47
C GLY A 236 -15.06 -27.59 15.99
N ALA A 237 -13.82 -27.61 15.49
CA ALA A 237 -13.54 -27.29 14.09
C ALA A 237 -13.86 -28.46 13.13
N ILE A 238 -13.74 -29.72 13.60
CA ILE A 238 -13.97 -30.92 12.78
C ILE A 238 -15.33 -31.61 13.09
N THR A 239 -16.03 -31.19 14.12
CA THR A 239 -17.35 -31.76 14.46
C THR A 239 -18.43 -31.13 13.57
N GLY A 240 -19.24 -31.98 12.93
CA GLY A 240 -20.35 -31.52 12.11
C GLY A 240 -20.60 -32.40 10.91
N ASN A 241 -21.24 -31.80 9.90
CA ASN A 241 -21.42 -32.48 8.62
C ASN A 241 -20.05 -32.66 7.92
N GLN A 242 -19.69 -33.93 7.68
CA GLN A 242 -18.41 -34.28 7.07
C GLN A 242 -18.15 -33.52 5.72
N THR A 243 -19.19 -33.37 4.90
CA THR A 243 -19.09 -32.61 3.64
C THR A 243 -18.72 -31.13 3.89
N ALA A 244 -19.25 -30.51 4.96
CA ALA A 244 -18.92 -29.14 5.30
C ALA A 244 -17.46 -29.02 5.80
N VAL A 245 -17.02 -29.96 6.66
CA VAL A 245 -15.65 -30.00 7.17
C VAL A 245 -14.63 -30.18 6.05
N GLN A 246 -14.89 -31.08 5.11
CA GLN A 246 -14.08 -31.23 3.90
C GLN A 246 -14.05 -29.95 3.06
N GLY A 247 -15.20 -29.28 2.93
CA GLY A 247 -15.31 -27.99 2.23
C GLY A 247 -14.46 -26.91 2.87
N PHE A 248 -14.37 -26.84 4.20
CA PHE A 248 -13.50 -25.89 4.92
C PHE A 248 -12.03 -26.18 4.67
N ALA A 249 -11.62 -27.45 4.73
CA ALA A 249 -10.25 -27.85 4.43
C ALA A 249 -9.87 -27.54 2.97
N LEU A 250 -10.75 -27.81 2.01
CA LEU A 250 -10.54 -27.52 0.59
C LEU A 250 -10.46 -26.00 0.35
N THR A 251 -11.30 -25.21 1.00
CA THR A 251 -11.25 -23.74 0.94
C THR A 251 -9.90 -23.22 1.46
N ALA A 252 -9.44 -23.73 2.61
CA ALA A 252 -8.14 -23.40 3.17
C ALA A 252 -6.98 -23.79 2.25
N LEU A 253 -7.00 -25.01 1.68
CA LEU A 253 -6.00 -25.48 0.71
C LEU A 253 -5.97 -24.60 -0.54
N THR A 254 -7.13 -24.22 -1.05
CA THR A 254 -7.24 -23.35 -2.23
C THR A 254 -6.66 -21.97 -1.93
N ALA A 255 -6.97 -21.41 -0.77
CA ALA A 255 -6.44 -20.12 -0.33
C ALA A 255 -4.91 -20.13 -0.20
N LEU A 256 -4.35 -21.22 0.29
CA LEU A 256 -2.92 -21.40 0.54
C LEU A 256 -2.16 -22.06 -0.63
N ARG A 257 -2.79 -22.24 -1.79
CA ARG A 257 -2.18 -22.92 -2.96
C ARG A 257 -0.81 -22.36 -3.37
N ALA A 258 -0.53 -21.10 -3.07
CA ALA A 258 0.77 -20.49 -3.37
C ALA A 258 1.94 -21.21 -2.69
N PHE A 259 1.69 -21.99 -1.60
CA PHE A 259 2.71 -22.79 -0.90
C PHE A 259 3.05 -24.11 -1.59
N THR A 260 2.55 -24.37 -2.78
CA THR A 260 3.13 -25.35 -3.71
C THR A 260 4.48 -24.87 -4.25
N ASN A 261 4.75 -23.56 -4.22
CA ASN A 261 5.99 -22.96 -4.64
C ASN A 261 7.05 -23.05 -3.54
N GLN A 262 8.12 -23.82 -3.80
CA GLN A 262 9.19 -24.04 -2.84
C GLN A 262 9.97 -22.77 -2.47
N ASN A 263 10.05 -21.78 -3.36
CA ASN A 263 10.66 -20.51 -3.04
C ASN A 263 9.86 -19.75 -1.97
N LEU A 264 8.53 -19.76 -2.08
CA LEU A 264 7.67 -19.13 -1.08
C LEU A 264 7.74 -19.87 0.26
N VAL A 265 7.79 -21.22 0.23
CA VAL A 265 8.01 -22.02 1.44
C VAL A 265 9.31 -21.64 2.12
N LYS A 266 10.44 -21.60 1.40
CA LYS A 266 11.74 -21.19 1.94
C LYS A 266 11.72 -19.74 2.47
N LEU A 267 11.19 -18.81 1.69
CA LEU A 267 11.12 -17.39 2.05
C LEU A 267 10.36 -17.17 3.37
N THR A 268 9.33 -17.99 3.63
CA THR A 268 8.46 -17.86 4.81
C THR A 268 8.81 -18.84 5.95
N SER A 269 9.91 -19.59 5.85
CA SER A 269 10.28 -20.58 6.87
C SER A 269 10.99 -19.97 8.08
N ALA A 270 11.54 -18.75 7.95
CA ALA A 270 12.19 -18.03 9.04
C ALA A 270 12.05 -16.53 8.82
N SER A 271 12.48 -15.72 9.79
CA SER A 271 12.64 -14.27 9.62
C SER A 271 14.11 -13.91 9.81
N SER A 272 14.70 -13.18 8.87
CA SER A 272 16.06 -12.65 8.95
C SER A 272 16.10 -11.18 9.42
N PHE A 273 14.95 -10.60 9.67
CA PHE A 273 14.76 -9.25 10.23
C PHE A 273 13.43 -9.21 10.99
N GLU A 274 13.32 -8.24 11.90
CA GLU A 274 12.07 -7.93 12.60
C GLU A 274 11.43 -6.69 11.98
N LEU A 275 10.11 -6.71 11.72
CA LEU A 275 9.39 -5.52 11.22
C LEU A 275 9.50 -4.35 12.20
N ALA A 276 9.54 -4.62 13.51
CA ALA A 276 9.67 -3.59 14.54
C ALA A 276 10.97 -2.77 14.43
N ASP A 277 12.05 -3.34 13.86
CA ASP A 277 13.31 -2.63 13.69
C ASP A 277 13.22 -1.45 12.71
N ILE A 278 12.24 -1.47 11.80
CA ILE A 278 11.95 -0.35 10.88
C ILE A 278 11.67 0.95 11.66
N ARG A 279 11.18 0.88 12.91
CA ARG A 279 10.99 2.02 13.80
C ARG A 279 12.26 2.48 14.51
N ARG A 280 13.24 1.58 14.66
CA ARG A 280 14.43 1.78 15.51
C ARG A 280 15.64 2.26 14.72
N GLU A 281 15.83 1.71 13.51
CA GLU A 281 16.95 2.03 12.64
C GLU A 281 16.48 2.44 11.23
N LYS A 282 17.27 3.30 10.59
CA LYS A 282 17.00 3.73 9.22
C LYS A 282 16.97 2.53 8.28
N THR A 283 15.80 2.15 7.85
CA THR A 283 15.59 0.98 6.98
C THR A 283 14.85 1.39 5.73
N VAL A 284 15.27 0.84 4.60
CA VAL A 284 14.48 0.81 3.38
C VAL A 284 14.21 -0.64 3.01
N LEU A 285 12.93 -1.00 3.00
CA LEU A 285 12.47 -2.33 2.64
C LEU A 285 11.82 -2.27 1.27
N TYR A 286 12.37 -3.01 0.32
CA TYR A 286 11.83 -3.19 -1.01
C TYR A 286 11.12 -4.54 -1.08
N PHE A 287 9.83 -4.50 -1.36
CA PHE A 287 9.03 -5.68 -1.64
C PHE A 287 8.90 -5.81 -3.15
N VAL A 288 9.64 -6.78 -3.72
CA VAL A 288 9.80 -6.92 -5.17
C VAL A 288 9.05 -8.16 -5.64
N ILE A 289 8.01 -7.94 -6.44
CA ILE A 289 7.27 -9.02 -7.10
C ILE A 289 7.13 -8.67 -8.58
N PRO A 290 7.70 -9.47 -9.49
CA PRO A 290 7.61 -9.21 -10.92
C PRO A 290 6.16 -9.05 -11.39
N ALA A 291 5.90 -8.03 -12.20
CA ALA A 291 4.55 -7.67 -12.64
C ALA A 291 3.82 -8.84 -13.36
N GLN A 292 4.57 -9.67 -14.08
CA GLN A 292 4.05 -10.86 -14.76
C GLN A 292 3.48 -11.92 -13.80
N HIS A 293 3.94 -11.93 -12.54
CA HIS A 293 3.51 -12.87 -11.50
C HIS A 293 2.75 -12.18 -10.36
N ALA A 294 2.38 -10.92 -10.54
CA ALA A 294 1.73 -10.12 -9.49
C ALA A 294 0.40 -10.75 -9.02
N GLU A 295 -0.38 -11.35 -9.93
CA GLU A 295 -1.62 -12.05 -9.57
C GLU A 295 -1.34 -13.32 -8.77
N TYR A 296 -0.35 -14.11 -9.16
CA TYR A 296 0.06 -15.33 -8.47
C TYR A 296 0.53 -15.04 -7.04
N TYR A 297 1.35 -14.00 -6.86
CA TYR A 297 1.84 -13.56 -5.55
C TYR A 297 0.92 -12.55 -4.83
N GLY A 298 -0.25 -12.25 -5.38
CA GLY A 298 -1.20 -11.31 -4.79
C GLY A 298 -1.58 -11.67 -3.34
N PHE A 299 -1.76 -12.96 -3.06
CA PHE A 299 -1.91 -13.50 -1.72
C PHE A 299 -0.74 -13.11 -0.80
N TRP A 300 0.50 -13.38 -1.21
CA TRP A 300 1.69 -13.08 -0.42
C TRP A 300 1.86 -11.58 -0.19
N THR A 301 1.63 -10.78 -1.23
CA THR A 301 1.63 -9.31 -1.13
C THR A 301 0.65 -8.83 -0.06
N SER A 302 -0.56 -9.38 -0.05
CA SER A 302 -1.61 -9.03 0.91
C SER A 302 -1.20 -9.37 2.34
N VAL A 303 -0.67 -10.57 2.57
CA VAL A 303 -0.21 -11.04 3.88
C VAL A 303 0.96 -10.20 4.38
N PHE A 304 1.96 -9.94 3.52
CA PHE A 304 3.12 -9.14 3.87
C PHE A 304 2.75 -7.71 4.28
N PHE A 305 2.00 -6.99 3.43
CA PHE A 305 1.60 -5.63 3.75
C PHE A 305 0.65 -5.57 4.95
N ARG A 306 -0.20 -6.58 5.16
CA ARG A 306 -1.02 -6.64 6.37
C ARG A 306 -0.15 -6.76 7.61
N SER A 307 0.91 -7.56 7.58
CA SER A 307 1.89 -7.65 8.68
C SER A 307 2.58 -6.32 8.95
N VAL A 308 2.99 -5.61 7.89
CA VAL A 308 3.57 -4.25 7.99
C VAL A 308 2.58 -3.28 8.65
N PHE A 309 1.32 -3.24 8.20
CA PHE A 309 0.31 -2.36 8.77
C PHE A 309 -0.01 -2.71 10.23
N ASN A 310 -0.12 -3.99 10.56
CA ASN A 310 -0.33 -4.43 11.93
C ASN A 310 0.83 -3.99 12.84
N MET A 311 2.08 -4.18 12.41
CA MET A 311 3.24 -3.71 13.14
C MET A 311 3.18 -2.17 13.35
N CYS A 312 2.86 -1.42 12.30
CA CYS A 312 2.76 0.04 12.38
C CYS A 312 1.72 0.53 13.38
N MET A 313 0.59 -0.17 13.47
CA MET A 313 -0.56 0.22 14.29
C MET A 313 -0.63 -0.46 15.67
N ARG A 314 0.30 -1.36 15.99
CA ARG A 314 0.30 -2.13 17.24
C ARG A 314 0.40 -1.24 18.48
N GLN A 315 1.19 -0.18 18.41
CA GLN A 315 1.35 0.80 19.49
C GLN A 315 1.70 2.18 18.94
N MET A 316 1.35 3.22 19.69
CA MET A 316 1.78 4.58 19.37
C MET A 316 3.31 4.67 19.40
N PRO A 317 3.93 5.34 18.40
CA PRO A 317 5.39 5.42 18.33
C PRO A 317 5.93 6.22 19.53
N ARG A 318 7.00 5.70 20.15
CA ARG A 318 7.70 6.32 21.27
C ARG A 318 8.57 7.48 20.80
N ALA A 319 8.98 8.33 21.76
CA ALA A 319 9.97 9.37 21.47
C ALA A 319 11.26 8.74 20.95
N GLY A 320 11.78 9.26 19.83
CA GLY A 320 12.98 8.74 19.16
C GLY A 320 12.72 7.67 18.08
N GLU A 321 11.55 7.05 18.06
CA GLU A 321 11.19 6.12 16.97
C GLU A 321 10.99 6.87 15.64
N LEU A 322 11.44 6.23 14.57
CA LEU A 322 11.43 6.80 13.22
C LEU A 322 10.03 6.81 12.62
N PRO A 323 9.66 7.87 11.90
CA PRO A 323 8.47 7.85 11.06
C PRO A 323 8.69 6.90 9.87
N ILE A 324 7.60 6.31 9.39
CA ILE A 324 7.63 5.33 8.28
C ILE A 324 6.89 5.92 7.08
N TYR A 325 7.51 5.83 5.91
CA TYR A 325 6.88 6.17 4.63
C TYR A 325 6.63 4.89 3.84
N ILE A 326 5.36 4.57 3.61
CA ILE A 326 4.94 3.42 2.81
C ILE A 326 4.56 3.92 1.43
N LEU A 327 5.32 3.49 0.43
CA LEU A 327 5.10 3.82 -0.98
C LEU A 327 4.60 2.55 -1.69
N TYR A 328 3.30 2.43 -1.85
CA TYR A 328 2.68 1.24 -2.41
C TYR A 328 2.36 1.46 -3.89
N ASP A 329 3.32 1.12 -4.77
CA ASP A 329 3.09 1.17 -6.22
C ASP A 329 2.17 0.02 -6.66
N GLU A 330 1.38 0.23 -7.71
CA GLU A 330 0.43 -0.73 -8.28
C GLU A 330 -0.54 -1.33 -7.22
N PHE A 331 -1.07 -0.48 -6.31
CA PHE A 331 -1.96 -0.93 -5.22
C PHE A 331 -3.20 -1.70 -5.74
N GLY A 332 -3.68 -1.39 -6.94
CA GLY A 332 -4.82 -2.06 -7.57
C GLY A 332 -4.62 -3.54 -7.93
N HIS A 333 -3.41 -4.10 -7.81
CA HIS A 333 -3.12 -5.48 -8.18
C HIS A 333 -3.35 -6.50 -7.06
N SER A 334 -3.45 -6.05 -5.80
CA SER A 334 -3.72 -6.92 -4.65
C SER A 334 -4.82 -6.35 -3.75
N THR A 335 -5.44 -7.21 -2.95
CA THR A 335 -6.46 -6.82 -1.97
C THR A 335 -5.91 -7.04 -0.58
N VAL A 336 -5.63 -5.96 0.16
CA VAL A 336 -5.19 -6.06 1.55
C VAL A 336 -6.40 -6.14 2.47
N PRO A 337 -6.60 -7.23 3.22
CA PRO A 337 -7.73 -7.36 4.14
C PRO A 337 -7.78 -6.23 5.17
N SER A 338 -8.99 -5.75 5.49
CA SER A 338 -9.24 -4.66 6.45
C SER A 338 -8.53 -3.33 6.11
N PHE A 339 -8.23 -3.08 4.83
CA PHE A 339 -7.51 -1.86 4.41
C PHE A 339 -8.27 -0.57 4.68
N VAL A 340 -9.61 -0.62 4.73
CA VAL A 340 -10.45 0.53 5.15
C VAL A 340 -10.03 1.06 6.52
N SER A 341 -9.85 0.15 7.50
CA SER A 341 -9.38 0.53 8.84
C SER A 341 -7.97 1.12 8.78
N VAL A 342 -7.06 0.51 8.01
CA VAL A 342 -5.70 1.02 7.82
C VAL A 342 -5.72 2.44 7.27
N ALA A 343 -6.40 2.68 6.15
CA ALA A 343 -6.44 3.98 5.48
C ALA A 343 -6.94 5.10 6.42
N ASN A 344 -7.92 4.79 7.28
CA ASN A 344 -8.53 5.77 8.17
C ASN A 344 -7.78 6.02 9.49
N THR A 345 -6.91 5.08 9.92
CA THR A 345 -6.31 5.15 11.28
C THR A 345 -4.79 5.29 11.28
N ILE A 346 -4.09 4.81 10.25
CA ILE A 346 -2.61 4.69 10.24
C ILE A 346 -1.88 6.02 10.44
N ARG A 347 -2.50 7.14 10.06
CA ARG A 347 -1.94 8.49 10.21
C ARG A 347 -1.56 8.82 11.66
N GLY A 348 -2.33 8.32 12.63
CA GLY A 348 -2.07 8.53 14.06
C GLY A 348 -0.76 7.91 14.55
N TYR A 349 -0.21 6.97 13.81
CA TYR A 349 0.99 6.21 14.17
C TYR A 349 2.27 6.74 13.51
N ARG A 350 2.30 8.00 13.05
CA ARG A 350 3.42 8.61 12.31
C ARG A 350 3.84 7.75 11.10
N VAL A 351 2.86 7.31 10.36
CA VAL A 351 3.03 6.61 9.09
C VAL A 351 2.42 7.44 7.97
N SER A 352 3.19 7.65 6.93
CA SER A 352 2.73 8.24 5.67
C SER A 352 2.44 7.11 4.69
N LEU A 353 1.18 6.94 4.33
CA LEU A 353 0.76 5.93 3.35
C LEU A 353 0.50 6.59 2.02
N SER A 354 1.25 6.19 1.01
CA SER A 354 1.01 6.55 -0.39
C SER A 354 0.56 5.32 -1.16
N ILE A 355 -0.64 5.36 -1.74
CA ILE A 355 -1.07 4.36 -2.71
C ILE A 355 -1.01 4.94 -4.12
N VAL A 356 -0.55 4.13 -5.07
CA VAL A 356 -0.47 4.51 -6.47
C VAL A 356 -1.38 3.58 -7.27
N LEU A 357 -2.30 4.18 -8.01
CA LEU A 357 -3.34 3.51 -8.80
C LEU A 357 -3.23 3.91 -10.27
N GLN A 358 -3.74 3.07 -11.14
CA GLN A 358 -3.93 3.44 -12.55
C GLN A 358 -5.26 4.16 -12.76
N SER A 359 -6.25 3.84 -11.92
CA SER A 359 -7.60 4.38 -11.93
C SER A 359 -8.23 4.23 -10.54
N LEU A 360 -9.08 5.17 -10.13
CA LEU A 360 -9.88 5.02 -8.91
C LEU A 360 -10.88 3.85 -9.01
N ALA A 361 -11.29 3.47 -10.22
CA ALA A 361 -12.14 2.30 -10.46
C ALA A 361 -11.51 0.99 -9.96
N GLN A 362 -10.17 0.90 -9.86
CA GLN A 362 -9.49 -0.25 -9.29
C GLN A 362 -9.87 -0.50 -7.82
N LEU A 363 -10.13 0.57 -7.05
CA LEU A 363 -10.59 0.42 -5.66
C LEU A 363 -11.99 -0.20 -5.62
N SER A 364 -12.90 0.29 -6.45
CA SER A 364 -14.26 -0.24 -6.54
C SER A 364 -14.29 -1.70 -7.01
N ALA A 365 -13.42 -2.05 -7.95
CA ALA A 365 -13.29 -3.42 -8.45
C ALA A 365 -12.75 -4.41 -7.40
N ARG A 366 -11.82 -3.96 -6.53
CA ARG A 366 -11.17 -4.82 -5.54
C ARG A 366 -11.91 -4.89 -4.20
N TYR A 367 -12.49 -3.78 -3.76
CA TYR A 367 -13.07 -3.68 -2.42
C TYR A 367 -14.60 -3.54 -2.42
N GLY A 368 -15.21 -3.35 -3.60
CA GLY A 368 -16.60 -2.93 -3.71
C GLY A 368 -16.77 -1.42 -3.51
N ARG A 369 -17.88 -0.87 -3.99
CA ARG A 369 -18.12 0.57 -4.10
C ARG A 369 -18.10 1.29 -2.73
N GLU A 370 -18.75 0.72 -1.73
CA GLU A 370 -18.87 1.35 -0.40
C GLU A 370 -17.52 1.39 0.33
N TYR A 371 -16.78 0.28 0.31
CA TYR A 371 -15.43 0.24 0.88
C TYR A 371 -14.45 1.13 0.12
N ALA A 372 -14.55 1.20 -1.21
CA ALA A 372 -13.72 2.10 -2.02
C ALA A 372 -13.93 3.56 -1.63
N GLN A 373 -15.17 4.01 -1.40
CA GLN A 373 -15.47 5.36 -0.91
C GLN A 373 -14.89 5.61 0.48
N SER A 374 -15.01 4.61 1.38
CA SER A 374 -14.43 4.72 2.72
C SER A 374 -12.89 4.77 2.69
N ILE A 375 -12.25 3.99 1.81
CA ILE A 375 -10.79 4.07 1.56
C ILE A 375 -10.41 5.45 1.05
N GLN A 376 -11.13 5.98 0.07
CA GLN A 376 -10.89 7.32 -0.45
C GLN A 376 -10.97 8.38 0.66
N GLY A 377 -11.93 8.30 1.57
CA GLY A 377 -12.03 9.19 2.74
C GLY A 377 -10.81 9.19 3.67
N GLY A 378 -10.00 8.13 3.64
CA GLY A 378 -8.75 8.02 4.40
C GLY A 378 -7.55 8.76 3.80
N PHE A 379 -7.70 9.36 2.62
CA PHE A 379 -6.65 10.11 1.92
C PHE A 379 -7.07 11.57 1.82
N THR A 380 -6.18 12.48 2.19
CA THR A 380 -6.46 13.92 2.12
C THR A 380 -5.78 14.60 0.94
N THR A 381 -4.75 13.99 0.39
CA THR A 381 -4.02 14.52 -0.77
C THR A 381 -4.17 13.57 -1.95
N TYR A 382 -4.59 14.13 -3.08
CA TYR A 382 -4.75 13.42 -4.34
C TYR A 382 -3.91 14.07 -5.42
N LEU A 383 -3.19 13.25 -6.18
CA LEU A 383 -2.38 13.67 -7.33
C LEU A 383 -2.81 12.89 -8.56
N CYS A 384 -3.27 13.59 -9.61
CA CYS A 384 -3.70 12.98 -10.87
C CYS A 384 -2.82 13.43 -12.02
N TYR A 385 -2.18 12.47 -12.67
CA TYR A 385 -1.40 12.69 -13.90
C TYR A 385 -2.30 12.65 -15.14
N SER A 386 -1.76 13.06 -16.29
CA SER A 386 -2.48 13.10 -17.56
C SER A 386 -3.04 11.73 -17.99
N GLY A 387 -4.12 11.77 -18.79
CA GLY A 387 -4.71 10.58 -19.42
C GLY A 387 -5.48 9.67 -18.47
N SER A 388 -6.00 10.19 -17.36
CA SER A 388 -6.87 9.45 -16.44
C SER A 388 -8.16 8.96 -17.12
N ASP A 389 -8.75 7.88 -16.58
CA ASP A 389 -10.06 7.40 -17.01
C ASP A 389 -11.20 8.34 -16.59
N GLN A 390 -12.41 8.04 -17.09
CA GLN A 390 -13.57 8.90 -16.88
C GLN A 390 -14.03 8.98 -15.42
N GLU A 391 -13.93 7.88 -14.65
CA GLU A 391 -14.33 7.87 -13.23
C GLU A 391 -13.38 8.73 -12.40
N THR A 392 -12.09 8.56 -12.60
CA THR A 392 -11.05 9.38 -11.99
C THR A 392 -11.21 10.85 -12.35
N ALA A 393 -11.41 11.17 -13.63
CA ALA A 393 -11.57 12.55 -14.07
C ALA A 393 -12.78 13.23 -13.44
N ARG A 394 -13.93 12.54 -13.33
CA ARG A 394 -15.13 13.04 -12.65
C ARG A 394 -14.93 13.24 -11.16
N PHE A 395 -14.15 12.37 -10.51
CA PHE A 395 -13.78 12.58 -9.12
C PHE A 395 -13.01 13.89 -8.95
N PHE A 396 -11.99 14.13 -9.78
CA PHE A 396 -11.20 15.37 -9.71
C PHE A 396 -12.01 16.61 -10.09
N GLU A 397 -12.91 16.51 -11.05
CA GLU A 397 -13.88 17.57 -11.37
C GLU A 397 -14.73 17.94 -10.14
N ALA A 398 -15.27 16.95 -9.44
CA ALA A 398 -16.12 17.15 -8.27
C ALA A 398 -15.36 17.79 -7.10
N VAL A 399 -14.14 17.28 -6.80
CA VAL A 399 -13.34 17.78 -5.66
C VAL A 399 -12.63 19.11 -5.96
N ALA A 400 -12.41 19.45 -7.24
CA ALA A 400 -11.87 20.75 -7.64
C ALA A 400 -12.86 21.90 -7.38
N GLY A 401 -14.15 21.60 -7.31
CA GLY A 401 -15.19 22.54 -6.99
C GLY A 401 -15.66 23.41 -8.18
N LYS A 402 -16.57 24.32 -7.87
CA LYS A 402 -17.23 25.17 -8.86
C LYS A 402 -16.86 26.65 -8.71
N VAL A 403 -16.77 27.32 -9.82
CA VAL A 403 -16.65 28.79 -9.92
C VAL A 403 -18.03 29.38 -10.12
N ILE A 404 -18.33 30.47 -9.42
CA ILE A 404 -19.56 31.22 -9.52
C ILE A 404 -19.24 32.55 -10.18
N ASP A 405 -19.64 32.72 -11.44
CA ASP A 405 -19.55 34.02 -12.15
C ASP A 405 -20.80 34.83 -11.90
N ILE A 406 -20.64 36.00 -11.30
CA ILE A 406 -21.74 36.92 -10.99
C ILE A 406 -21.61 38.11 -11.92
N ARG A 407 -22.48 38.19 -12.93
CA ARG A 407 -22.58 39.34 -13.85
C ARG A 407 -23.71 40.23 -13.41
N LYS A 408 -23.41 41.51 -13.20
CA LYS A 408 -24.43 42.57 -13.02
C LYS A 408 -24.77 43.16 -14.37
N ASP A 409 -26.04 43.17 -14.72
CA ASP A 409 -26.50 43.89 -15.91
C ASP A 409 -26.35 45.40 -15.66
N LYS A 410 -25.70 46.12 -16.60
CA LYS A 410 -25.42 47.54 -16.45
C LYS A 410 -26.68 48.40 -16.59
N LEU A 411 -27.80 47.84 -17.07
CA LEU A 411 -29.04 48.54 -17.38
C LEU A 411 -30.15 48.28 -16.35
N GLU A 412 -30.08 47.23 -15.55
CA GLU A 412 -31.04 46.94 -14.48
C GLU A 412 -30.30 46.71 -13.17
N GLU A 413 -30.36 47.61 -12.22
CA GLU A 413 -29.70 47.54 -10.92
C GLU A 413 -30.08 46.32 -10.04
N VAL A 414 -31.02 45.47 -10.48
CA VAL A 414 -31.67 44.43 -9.65
C VAL A 414 -31.43 43.00 -10.13
N LYS A 415 -30.93 42.75 -11.34
CA LYS A 415 -30.75 41.38 -11.83
C LYS A 415 -29.27 40.98 -11.80
N GLU A 416 -28.93 40.10 -10.84
CA GLU A 416 -27.65 39.36 -10.81
C GLU A 416 -27.83 38.07 -11.62
N HIS A 417 -27.12 37.93 -12.74
CA HIS A 417 -26.99 36.65 -13.43
C HIS A 417 -25.88 35.84 -12.79
N ARG A 418 -26.25 34.73 -12.13
CA ARG A 418 -25.35 33.80 -11.45
C ARG A 418 -25.16 32.58 -12.34
N GLN A 419 -23.95 32.36 -12.84
CA GLN A 419 -23.61 31.18 -13.63
C GLN A 419 -22.58 30.35 -12.91
N GLU A 420 -22.86 29.07 -12.70
CA GLU A 420 -21.93 28.11 -12.08
C GLU A 420 -21.31 27.24 -13.15
N TYR A 421 -20.01 27.03 -13.07
CA TYR A 421 -19.27 26.08 -13.91
C TYR A 421 -18.18 25.39 -13.12
N ASN A 422 -17.80 24.17 -13.52
CA ASN A 422 -16.73 23.43 -12.86
C ASN A 422 -15.39 24.12 -13.08
N LEU A 423 -14.58 24.30 -12.02
CA LEU A 423 -13.25 24.91 -12.11
C LEU A 423 -12.34 24.11 -13.07
N LEU A 424 -12.35 22.78 -12.95
CA LEU A 424 -11.73 21.84 -13.85
C LEU A 424 -12.81 20.84 -14.28
N ASN A 425 -13.16 20.80 -15.56
CA ASN A 425 -14.06 19.76 -16.04
C ASN A 425 -13.27 18.45 -16.30
N ALA A 426 -13.97 17.32 -16.39
CA ALA A 426 -13.38 16.01 -16.58
C ALA A 426 -12.46 15.92 -17.80
N ASP A 427 -12.82 16.60 -18.90
CA ASP A 427 -11.99 16.67 -20.09
C ASP A 427 -10.67 17.43 -19.87
N ALA A 428 -10.70 18.53 -19.12
CA ALA A 428 -9.51 19.28 -18.76
C ALA A 428 -8.56 18.44 -17.89
N VAL A 429 -9.09 17.70 -16.92
CA VAL A 429 -8.30 16.77 -16.09
C VAL A 429 -7.65 15.69 -16.94
N ARG A 430 -8.39 15.08 -17.87
CA ARG A 430 -7.87 14.01 -18.74
C ARG A 430 -6.80 14.50 -19.72
N ARG A 431 -6.91 15.75 -20.19
CA ARG A 431 -6.06 16.37 -21.23
C ARG A 431 -4.95 17.26 -20.67
N ILE A 432 -4.74 17.26 -19.35
CA ILE A 432 -3.61 17.98 -18.76
C ILE A 432 -2.31 17.51 -19.43
N ALA A 433 -1.33 18.40 -19.57
CA ALA A 433 -0.07 18.07 -20.22
C ALA A 433 0.67 16.93 -19.52
N ASP A 434 1.41 16.11 -20.27
CA ASP A 434 2.10 14.92 -19.73
C ASP A 434 3.13 15.26 -18.64
N ALA A 435 3.66 16.49 -18.62
CA ALA A 435 4.57 16.97 -17.58
C ALA A 435 3.82 17.58 -16.38
N GLN A 436 2.50 17.54 -16.35
CA GLN A 436 1.69 18.16 -15.31
C GLN A 436 0.90 17.15 -14.51
N ALA A 437 0.46 17.57 -13.32
CA ALA A 437 -0.49 16.83 -12.48
C ALA A 437 -1.46 17.78 -11.78
N VAL A 438 -2.70 17.35 -11.62
CA VAL A 438 -3.68 18.03 -10.76
C VAL A 438 -3.46 17.60 -9.32
N LEU A 439 -3.25 18.56 -8.44
CA LEU A 439 -3.15 18.36 -7.00
C LEU A 439 -4.43 18.86 -6.32
N VAL A 440 -4.99 18.03 -5.46
CA VAL A 440 -6.00 18.42 -4.47
C VAL A 440 -5.50 18.00 -3.09
N SER A 441 -5.46 18.90 -2.13
CA SER A 441 -4.97 18.62 -0.79
C SER A 441 -5.88 19.22 0.28
N ALA A 442 -6.48 18.36 1.08
CA ALA A 442 -7.35 18.70 2.19
C ALA A 442 -8.48 19.71 1.76
N ASN A 443 -8.63 20.79 2.51
CA ASN A 443 -9.60 21.85 2.24
C ASN A 443 -9.04 23.01 1.39
N LYS A 444 -7.89 22.80 0.73
CA LYS A 444 -7.23 23.83 -0.09
C LYS A 444 -7.80 23.81 -1.50
N ASN A 445 -7.70 24.92 -2.19
CA ASN A 445 -7.99 24.98 -3.61
C ASN A 445 -7.03 24.06 -4.39
N PRO A 446 -7.45 23.52 -5.54
CA PRO A 446 -6.59 22.66 -6.36
C PRO A 446 -5.43 23.45 -6.99
N ALA A 447 -4.37 22.73 -7.34
CA ALA A 447 -3.24 23.27 -8.08
C ALA A 447 -2.90 22.40 -9.29
N ILE A 448 -2.31 23.00 -10.30
CA ILE A 448 -1.65 22.30 -11.41
C ILE A 448 -0.16 22.38 -11.17
N LEU A 449 0.47 21.21 -10.99
CA LEU A 449 1.89 21.08 -10.73
C LEU A 449 2.64 20.73 -12.01
N GLU A 450 3.77 21.37 -12.26
CA GLU A 450 4.77 20.89 -13.20
C GLU A 450 5.56 19.75 -12.55
N THR A 451 5.61 18.59 -13.18
CA THR A 451 6.25 17.40 -12.63
C THR A 451 7.48 16.99 -13.43
N LEU A 452 8.52 16.52 -12.75
CA LEU A 452 9.78 16.15 -13.37
C LEU A 452 10.15 14.71 -13.02
N PRO A 453 10.51 13.84 -13.98
CA PRO A 453 11.02 12.52 -13.68
C PRO A 453 12.46 12.62 -13.11
N TYR A 454 12.83 11.69 -12.21
CA TYR A 454 14.11 11.73 -11.51
C TYR A 454 15.32 11.81 -12.44
N PHE A 455 15.25 11.18 -13.61
CA PHE A 455 16.34 11.17 -14.59
C PHE A 455 16.51 12.51 -15.32
N ALA A 456 15.54 13.40 -15.28
CA ALA A 456 15.64 14.79 -15.77
C ALA A 456 16.01 15.78 -14.65
N HIS A 457 15.96 15.36 -13.38
CA HIS A 457 16.27 16.21 -12.25
C HIS A 457 17.80 16.34 -12.06
N LYS A 458 18.34 17.54 -11.99
CA LYS A 458 19.81 17.81 -11.93
C LYS A 458 20.54 17.01 -10.85
N ARG A 459 19.93 16.82 -9.68
CA ARG A 459 20.52 16.11 -8.54
C ARG A 459 20.32 14.60 -8.62
N TYR A 460 19.13 14.15 -9.04
CA TYR A 460 18.76 12.73 -9.01
C TYR A 460 19.25 11.93 -10.21
N ALA A 461 19.35 12.55 -11.39
CA ALA A 461 19.70 11.88 -12.65
C ALA A 461 21.02 11.10 -12.60
N LYS A 462 22.00 11.59 -11.84
CA LYS A 462 23.33 10.98 -11.74
C LYS A 462 23.45 9.92 -10.64
N ILE A 463 22.44 9.78 -9.78
CA ILE A 463 22.52 8.91 -8.60
C ILE A 463 22.62 7.43 -8.99
N PRO A 464 21.78 6.87 -9.87
CA PRO A 464 21.85 5.45 -10.22
C PRO A 464 23.19 5.07 -10.82
N ALA A 465 23.73 5.89 -11.74
CA ALA A 465 25.03 5.64 -12.36
C ALA A 465 26.21 5.76 -11.36
N ARG A 466 26.08 6.63 -10.33
CA ARG A 466 27.16 6.87 -9.36
C ARG A 466 27.20 5.83 -8.25
N PHE A 467 26.05 5.37 -7.76
CA PHE A 467 25.97 4.51 -6.57
C PHE A 467 25.64 3.06 -6.93
N GLY A 468 25.08 2.82 -8.13
CA GLY A 468 24.59 1.49 -8.53
C GLY A 468 23.46 1.01 -7.64
N ARG A 469 23.21 -0.28 -7.68
CA ARG A 469 22.32 -0.96 -6.72
C ARG A 469 23.08 -1.48 -5.52
N ALA A 470 22.41 -1.65 -4.39
CA ALA A 470 22.99 -2.30 -3.22
C ALA A 470 23.21 -3.79 -3.48
N HIS A 471 24.35 -4.30 -3.04
CA HIS A 471 24.59 -5.73 -2.97
C HIS A 471 24.00 -6.26 -1.66
N VAL A 472 22.88 -6.96 -1.76
CA VAL A 472 22.19 -7.57 -0.61
C VAL A 472 22.44 -9.08 -0.66
N LYS A 473 22.94 -9.63 0.44
CA LYS A 473 23.06 -11.08 0.59
C LYS A 473 21.76 -11.58 1.23
N GLY A 474 21.03 -12.40 0.48
CA GLY A 474 19.77 -12.96 0.96
C GLY A 474 19.97 -14.04 2.03
N ALA A 475 19.03 -14.11 2.95
CA ALA A 475 18.96 -15.17 3.95
C ALA A 475 17.96 -16.27 3.54
N ALA A 476 17.01 -15.96 2.65
CA ALA A 476 15.91 -16.85 2.28
C ALA A 476 16.39 -18.14 1.57
N GLU A 477 17.46 -18.06 0.79
CA GLU A 477 18.02 -19.21 0.09
C GLU A 477 18.49 -20.33 1.05
N ASN A 478 19.05 -19.93 2.19
CA ASN A 478 19.66 -20.82 3.18
C ASN A 478 18.72 -21.16 4.34
N THR A 479 17.45 -20.80 4.28
CA THR A 479 16.50 -21.14 5.33
C THR A 479 16.27 -22.64 5.38
N ARG A 480 16.31 -23.17 6.60
CA ARG A 480 16.03 -24.58 6.86
C ARG A 480 14.51 -24.78 6.88
N THR A 481 14.05 -25.71 6.05
CA THR A 481 12.68 -26.20 6.11
C THR A 481 12.66 -27.55 6.80
N LYS A 482 11.75 -27.73 7.74
CA LYS A 482 11.53 -28.99 8.44
C LYS A 482 10.02 -29.26 8.46
N ARG A 483 9.63 -30.49 8.08
CA ARG A 483 8.22 -30.88 8.15
C ARG A 483 7.91 -31.42 9.54
N VAL A 484 6.70 -31.15 10.02
CA VAL A 484 6.15 -31.81 11.20
C VAL A 484 5.91 -33.28 10.88
N SER A 485 6.09 -34.16 11.88
CA SER A 485 5.69 -35.54 11.79
C SER A 485 4.18 -35.63 12.02
N LEU A 486 3.51 -36.44 11.23
CA LEU A 486 2.09 -36.76 11.34
C LEU A 486 1.93 -38.09 12.01
#